data_2ac871d3cbddae65a6c872b3ed175a5e
#
_entry.id   2ac871d3cbddae65a6c872b3ed175a5e
#
_cell.length_a   1.000
_cell.length_b   1.000
_cell.length_c   1.000
_cell.angle_alpha   90.00
_cell.angle_beta   90.00
_cell.angle_gamma   90.00
#
_symmetry.space_group_name_H-M   'P 1'
#
loop_
_entity.id
_entity.type
_entity.pdbx_description
1 polymer ?
#
loop_
_entity_poly.entity_id
_entity_poly.type
_entity_poly.pdbx_seq_one_letter_code
_entity_poly.pdbx_strand_id
1 'polypeptide(L)'
;MISGTEDLSKLAASTIEAADRFAQQHLATNAAQWGKGLFDRRALFEPAGASGLLSLQVPIEFGGSGLSFGEKVKVLHKLARIDFSAAMALVNSHNVAAQLVKASPNVLAPLYVSNLIQGSVVACTALTEPDAGSDLGQIKTTAIRNGDGWLLNGSKTWIINAAHADGVVVYAQTKVGSGVKGIAAFFIRADSPGFERVTVATNSALSSMGIGGFRLTNVYCDSSHLLYEPGKAFVDIMGAINRARTYVAAMCCAMVSQALTDVSVYGHKRTAFGQPLDQYQGWRWQIAQAATALQAAELLVREACDLIDKGGEVQTAAAQAKLYATSMAQTQLGSLLHAMGAEGFLDRYAFLRHLIAAHTASLADGSTAMLLERVANDFRFKPGAI
;
A
#
# COMPACT_ATOMS: atom_id res chain seq x y z
N MET A 1 -18.90 -21.36 13.88
CA MET A 1 -19.21 -21.02 12.46
C MET A 1 -19.94 -19.70 12.49
N ILE A 2 -19.36 -18.65 11.90
CA ILE A 2 -20.01 -17.36 11.75
C ILE A 2 -21.12 -17.54 10.71
N SER A 3 -22.36 -17.50 11.16
CA SER A 3 -23.54 -17.74 10.31
C SER A 3 -24.14 -16.40 9.88
N GLY A 4 -23.87 -15.98 8.65
CA GLY A 4 -24.68 -14.96 7.98
C GLY A 4 -23.97 -13.64 7.69
N THR A 5 -24.50 -12.95 6.69
CA THR A 5 -24.04 -11.60 6.23
C THR A 5 -24.10 -10.55 7.34
N GLU A 6 -24.96 -10.71 8.35
CA GLU A 6 -25.08 -9.78 9.49
C GLU A 6 -23.87 -9.85 10.44
N ASP A 7 -23.34 -11.06 10.68
CA ASP A 7 -22.15 -11.25 11.53
C ASP A 7 -20.89 -10.70 10.86
N LEU A 8 -20.74 -10.88 9.54
CA LEU A 8 -19.62 -10.27 8.77
C LEU A 8 -19.68 -8.74 8.77
N SER A 9 -20.88 -8.17 8.66
CA SER A 9 -21.05 -6.70 8.72
C SER A 9 -20.67 -6.15 10.09
N LYS A 10 -21.03 -6.83 11.19
CA LYS A 10 -20.60 -6.46 12.55
C LYS A 10 -19.10 -6.59 12.73
N LEU A 11 -18.50 -7.66 12.22
CA LEU A 11 -17.04 -7.85 12.25
C LEU A 11 -16.32 -6.72 11.48
N ALA A 12 -16.80 -6.37 10.29
CA ALA A 12 -16.24 -5.28 9.51
C ALA A 12 -16.31 -3.95 10.26
N ALA A 13 -17.46 -3.62 10.85
CA ALA A 13 -17.64 -2.40 11.63
C ALA A 13 -16.66 -2.37 12.83
N SER A 14 -16.57 -3.46 13.60
CA SER A 14 -15.65 -3.53 14.74
C SER A 14 -14.18 -3.45 14.34
N THR A 15 -13.80 -3.99 13.19
CA THR A 15 -12.43 -3.90 12.66
C THR A 15 -12.10 -2.47 12.21
N ILE A 16 -13.05 -1.76 11.58
CA ILE A 16 -12.86 -0.35 11.19
C ILE A 16 -12.71 0.55 12.45
N GLU A 17 -13.49 0.27 13.51
CA GLU A 17 -13.33 0.96 14.78
C GLU A 17 -11.98 0.64 15.47
N ALA A 18 -11.54 -0.61 15.41
CA ALA A 18 -10.22 -1.00 15.92
C ALA A 18 -9.09 -0.28 15.16
N ALA A 19 -9.24 -0.11 13.85
CA ALA A 19 -8.29 0.65 13.03
C ALA A 19 -8.26 2.15 13.44
N ASP A 20 -9.41 2.74 13.71
CA ASP A 20 -9.47 4.13 14.18
C ASP A 20 -8.81 4.29 15.56
N ARG A 21 -9.12 3.40 16.51
CA ARG A 21 -8.45 3.38 17.83
C ARG A 21 -6.93 3.21 17.70
N PHE A 22 -6.50 2.25 16.89
CA PHE A 22 -5.07 2.01 16.64
C PHE A 22 -4.39 3.23 16.02
N ALA A 23 -5.02 3.87 15.04
CA ALA A 23 -4.52 5.09 14.42
C ALA A 23 -4.34 6.22 15.44
N GLN A 24 -5.36 6.50 16.27
CA GLN A 24 -5.34 7.60 17.21
C GLN A 24 -4.44 7.34 18.43
N GLN A 25 -4.41 6.13 18.95
CA GLN A 25 -3.71 5.82 20.19
C GLN A 25 -2.28 5.35 19.98
N HIS A 26 -2.00 4.68 18.84
CA HIS A 26 -0.72 4.07 18.58
C HIS A 26 0.06 4.78 17.46
N LEU A 27 -0.52 4.95 16.25
CA LEU A 27 0.18 5.62 15.16
C LEU A 27 0.43 7.10 15.49
N ALA A 28 -0.54 7.82 16.01
CA ALA A 28 -0.40 9.26 16.32
C ALA A 28 0.74 9.52 17.31
N THR A 29 0.94 8.63 18.29
CA THR A 29 2.00 8.74 19.28
C THR A 29 3.40 8.50 18.67
N ASN A 30 3.53 7.60 17.70
CA ASN A 30 4.80 7.15 17.16
C ASN A 30 5.20 7.83 15.83
N ALA A 31 4.23 8.28 15.03
CA ALA A 31 4.45 8.74 13.66
C ALA A 31 5.48 9.89 13.56
N ALA A 32 5.49 10.82 14.52
CA ALA A 32 6.45 11.93 14.54
C ALA A 32 7.89 11.45 14.76
N GLN A 33 8.10 10.44 15.63
CA GLN A 33 9.41 9.85 15.87
C GLN A 33 9.87 8.99 14.70
N TRP A 34 8.97 8.17 14.15
CA TRP A 34 9.24 7.39 12.94
C TRP A 34 9.61 8.29 11.75
N GLY A 35 8.93 9.43 11.60
CA GLY A 35 9.26 10.44 10.59
C GLY A 35 10.64 11.10 10.78
N LYS A 36 11.32 10.87 11.90
CA LYS A 36 12.72 11.26 12.16
C LYS A 36 13.72 10.11 11.95
N GLY A 37 13.27 8.96 11.46
CA GLY A 37 14.10 7.79 11.21
C GLY A 37 14.23 6.83 12.40
N LEU A 38 13.48 7.05 13.50
CA LEU A 38 13.49 6.21 14.69
C LEU A 38 12.40 5.12 14.62
N PHE A 39 12.38 4.37 13.51
CA PHE A 39 11.37 3.35 13.29
C PHE A 39 11.76 2.01 13.92
N ASP A 40 10.82 1.42 14.68
CA ASP A 40 10.89 0.05 15.18
C ASP A 40 9.75 -0.78 14.57
N ARG A 41 10.10 -1.83 13.80
CA ARG A 41 9.11 -2.70 13.17
C ARG A 41 8.18 -3.39 14.16
N ARG A 42 8.70 -3.80 15.33
CA ARG A 42 7.88 -4.48 16.34
C ARG A 42 6.84 -3.57 16.93
N ALA A 43 7.22 -2.31 17.15
CA ALA A 43 6.29 -1.29 17.62
C ALA A 43 5.16 -0.99 16.62
N LEU A 44 5.28 -1.36 15.34
CA LEU A 44 4.20 -1.24 14.36
C LEU A 44 3.44 -2.55 14.17
N PHE A 45 4.13 -3.65 13.87
CA PHE A 45 3.49 -4.88 13.39
C PHE A 45 2.82 -5.71 14.49
N GLU A 46 3.45 -5.88 15.66
CA GLU A 46 2.87 -6.67 16.73
C GLU A 46 1.55 -6.08 17.29
N PRO A 47 1.47 -4.77 17.63
CA PRO A 47 0.20 -4.16 18.03
C PRO A 47 -0.86 -4.15 16.91
N ALA A 48 -0.45 -3.99 15.64
CA ALA A 48 -1.37 -4.08 14.52
C ALA A 48 -1.95 -5.50 14.37
N GLY A 49 -1.12 -6.53 14.54
CA GLY A 49 -1.55 -7.92 14.57
C GLY A 49 -2.54 -8.19 15.70
N ALA A 50 -2.22 -7.76 16.93
CA ALA A 50 -3.11 -7.85 18.09
C ALA A 50 -4.46 -7.14 17.90
N SER A 51 -4.48 -6.11 17.04
CA SER A 51 -5.70 -5.37 16.67
C SER A 51 -6.44 -5.96 15.45
N GLY A 52 -5.98 -7.08 14.88
CA GLY A 52 -6.58 -7.74 13.72
C GLY A 52 -6.32 -7.03 12.37
N LEU A 53 -5.43 -6.03 12.33
CA LEU A 53 -5.21 -5.18 11.14
C LEU A 53 -4.32 -5.83 10.07
N LEU A 54 -3.71 -6.98 10.37
CA LEU A 54 -2.93 -7.77 9.43
C LEU A 54 -3.69 -8.97 8.85
N SER A 55 -4.95 -9.19 9.27
CA SER A 55 -5.74 -10.38 8.91
C SER A 55 -6.92 -10.09 7.97
N LEU A 56 -7.09 -8.86 7.51
CA LEU A 56 -8.31 -8.30 6.89
C LEU A 56 -8.97 -9.21 5.83
N GLN A 57 -8.25 -9.56 4.77
CA GLN A 57 -8.74 -10.39 3.66
C GLN A 57 -8.28 -11.86 3.74
N VAL A 58 -7.55 -12.23 4.78
CA VAL A 58 -7.22 -13.64 5.04
C VAL A 58 -8.51 -14.35 5.42
N PRO A 59 -8.84 -15.51 4.82
CA PRO A 59 -10.05 -16.26 5.14
C PRO A 59 -10.11 -16.72 6.61
N ILE A 60 -11.32 -16.88 7.12
CA ILE A 60 -11.59 -17.22 8.53
C ILE A 60 -10.93 -18.55 8.92
N GLU A 61 -10.93 -19.54 8.03
CA GLU A 61 -10.29 -20.86 8.24
C GLU A 61 -8.78 -20.79 8.44
N PHE A 62 -8.14 -19.67 8.03
CA PHE A 62 -6.72 -19.38 8.27
C PHE A 62 -6.50 -18.34 9.39
N GLY A 63 -7.52 -18.08 10.20
CA GLY A 63 -7.45 -17.13 11.31
C GLY A 63 -7.64 -15.67 10.91
N GLY A 64 -8.09 -15.41 9.70
CA GLY A 64 -8.34 -14.08 9.19
C GLY A 64 -9.75 -13.55 9.47
N SER A 65 -10.03 -12.34 8.98
CA SER A 65 -11.33 -11.66 9.14
C SER A 65 -12.26 -11.85 7.92
N GLY A 66 -11.73 -12.28 6.76
CA GLY A 66 -12.53 -12.52 5.56
C GLY A 66 -13.26 -11.28 5.01
N LEU A 67 -12.74 -10.08 5.28
CA LEU A 67 -13.36 -8.83 4.86
C LEU A 67 -13.33 -8.66 3.33
N SER A 68 -14.31 -7.94 2.81
CA SER A 68 -14.32 -7.49 1.42
C SER A 68 -13.16 -6.52 1.13
N PHE A 69 -12.88 -6.27 -0.16
CA PHE A 69 -11.86 -5.31 -0.53
C PHE A 69 -12.25 -3.88 -0.11
N GLY A 70 -13.51 -3.48 -0.27
CA GLY A 70 -14.00 -2.18 0.16
C GLY A 70 -13.86 -1.95 1.67
N GLU A 71 -14.08 -2.98 2.50
CA GLU A 71 -13.89 -2.91 3.95
C GLU A 71 -12.43 -2.77 4.32
N LYS A 72 -11.52 -3.52 3.69
CA LYS A 72 -10.07 -3.32 3.81
C LYS A 72 -9.65 -1.89 3.48
N VAL A 73 -10.19 -1.32 2.39
CA VAL A 73 -9.88 0.06 2.00
C VAL A 73 -10.31 1.06 3.06
N LYS A 74 -11.47 0.86 3.72
CA LYS A 74 -11.90 1.70 4.85
C LYS A 74 -10.94 1.62 6.04
N VAL A 75 -10.43 0.43 6.36
CA VAL A 75 -9.39 0.26 7.39
C VAL A 75 -8.13 1.04 7.03
N LEU A 76 -7.62 0.86 5.81
CA LEU A 76 -6.42 1.56 5.34
C LEU A 76 -6.59 3.09 5.32
N HIS A 77 -7.78 3.57 4.99
CA HIS A 77 -8.11 5.00 5.09
C HIS A 77 -7.95 5.54 6.52
N LYS A 78 -8.41 4.78 7.54
CA LYS A 78 -8.24 5.18 8.96
C LYS A 78 -6.76 5.30 9.34
N LEU A 79 -5.95 4.34 8.94
CA LEU A 79 -4.51 4.32 9.24
C LEU A 79 -3.75 5.44 8.52
N ALA A 80 -4.01 5.61 7.23
CA ALA A 80 -3.31 6.57 6.38
C ALA A 80 -3.62 8.05 6.70
N ARG A 81 -4.72 8.34 7.39
CA ARG A 81 -4.97 9.67 7.96
C ARG A 81 -3.85 10.13 8.88
N ILE A 82 -3.23 9.22 9.60
CA ILE A 82 -2.18 9.50 10.58
C ILE A 82 -0.79 9.27 9.99
N ASP A 83 -0.59 8.09 9.37
CA ASP A 83 0.69 7.74 8.75
C ASP A 83 0.49 6.84 7.52
N PHE A 84 0.64 7.44 6.34
CA PHE A 84 0.58 6.73 5.06
C PHE A 84 1.64 5.63 4.97
N SER A 85 2.86 5.91 5.42
CA SER A 85 3.99 4.99 5.33
C SER A 85 3.77 3.73 6.16
N ALA A 86 3.27 3.88 7.40
CA ALA A 86 2.90 2.74 8.25
C ALA A 86 1.74 1.94 7.65
N ALA A 87 0.71 2.60 7.09
CA ALA A 87 -0.40 1.93 6.43
C ALA A 87 0.08 1.11 5.21
N MET A 88 1.03 1.64 4.42
CA MET A 88 1.66 0.91 3.30
C MET A 88 2.48 -0.29 3.78
N ALA A 89 3.21 -0.18 4.87
CA ALA A 89 3.97 -1.29 5.45
C ALA A 89 3.04 -2.42 5.89
N LEU A 90 1.98 -2.10 6.62
CA LEU A 90 1.00 -3.09 7.11
C LEU A 90 0.28 -3.78 5.96
N VAL A 91 -0.24 -3.03 4.98
CA VAL A 91 -0.97 -3.64 3.85
C VAL A 91 -0.07 -4.49 2.97
N ASN A 92 1.21 -4.16 2.83
CA ASN A 92 2.15 -4.96 2.04
C ASN A 92 2.37 -6.35 2.68
N SER A 93 2.59 -6.42 4.00
CA SER A 93 2.73 -7.70 4.71
C SER A 93 1.42 -8.50 4.71
N HIS A 94 0.26 -7.84 4.96
CA HIS A 94 -1.05 -8.45 4.84
C HIS A 94 -1.31 -9.07 3.46
N ASN A 95 -0.93 -8.37 2.38
CA ASN A 95 -1.12 -8.87 1.01
C ASN A 95 -0.34 -10.17 0.77
N VAL A 96 0.86 -10.31 1.35
CA VAL A 96 1.61 -11.57 1.26
C VAL A 96 0.88 -12.69 2.01
N ALA A 97 0.34 -12.45 3.21
CA ALA A 97 -0.43 -13.46 3.93
C ALA A 97 -1.63 -13.96 3.09
N ALA A 98 -2.41 -13.03 2.51
CA ALA A 98 -3.53 -13.36 1.64
C ALA A 98 -3.07 -14.10 0.35
N GLN A 99 -1.92 -13.72 -0.21
CA GLN A 99 -1.36 -14.37 -1.39
C GLN A 99 -0.90 -15.81 -1.09
N LEU A 100 -0.29 -16.07 0.06
CA LEU A 100 0.11 -17.42 0.48
C LEU A 100 -1.10 -18.33 0.63
N VAL A 101 -2.19 -17.86 1.23
CA VAL A 101 -3.43 -18.64 1.33
C VAL A 101 -3.98 -18.97 -0.06
N LYS A 102 -4.01 -18.00 -0.98
CA LYS A 102 -4.53 -18.18 -2.33
C LYS A 102 -3.68 -19.15 -3.17
N ALA A 103 -2.35 -19.02 -3.11
CA ALA A 103 -1.43 -19.72 -4.01
C ALA A 103 -0.91 -21.05 -3.43
N SER A 104 -0.79 -21.17 -2.11
CA SER A 104 -0.19 -22.34 -1.45
C SER A 104 -0.89 -22.66 -0.11
N PRO A 105 -2.23 -22.95 -0.12
CA PRO A 105 -3.03 -23.13 1.09
C PRO A 105 -2.58 -24.31 1.93
N ASN A 106 -2.01 -25.36 1.33
CA ASN A 106 -1.66 -26.61 2.00
C ASN A 106 -0.18 -26.70 2.41
N VAL A 107 0.69 -25.80 1.91
CA VAL A 107 2.14 -25.87 2.16
C VAL A 107 2.62 -24.62 2.89
N LEU A 108 2.56 -23.46 2.28
CA LEU A 108 3.13 -22.23 2.84
C LEU A 108 2.17 -21.53 3.81
N ALA A 109 0.86 -21.57 3.56
CA ALA A 109 -0.09 -20.92 4.44
C ALA A 109 -0.04 -21.46 5.88
N PRO A 110 -0.01 -22.78 6.14
CA PRO A 110 0.10 -23.32 7.50
C PRO A 110 1.41 -22.93 8.21
N LEU A 111 2.49 -22.70 7.45
CA LEU A 111 3.81 -22.38 8.01
C LEU A 111 3.96 -20.90 8.38
N TYR A 112 3.33 -19.99 7.63
CA TYR A 112 3.66 -18.56 7.71
C TYR A 112 2.48 -17.66 8.07
N VAL A 113 1.24 -18.00 7.69
CA VAL A 113 0.12 -17.07 7.77
C VAL A 113 -0.20 -16.66 9.21
N SER A 114 -0.18 -17.60 10.16
CA SER A 114 -0.43 -17.28 11.57
C SER A 114 0.54 -16.22 12.11
N ASN A 115 1.83 -16.36 11.83
CA ASN A 115 2.85 -15.41 12.28
C ASN A 115 2.75 -14.06 11.56
N LEU A 116 2.38 -14.05 10.26
CA LEU A 116 2.16 -12.84 9.48
C LEU A 116 0.98 -12.02 10.00
N ILE A 117 -0.16 -12.67 10.29
CA ILE A 117 -1.35 -11.96 10.79
C ILE A 117 -1.21 -11.52 12.25
N GLN A 118 -0.33 -12.17 13.03
CA GLN A 118 0.04 -11.74 14.39
C GLN A 118 1.10 -10.64 14.41
N GLY A 119 1.76 -10.36 13.27
CA GLY A 119 2.79 -9.33 13.15
C GLY A 119 4.16 -9.71 13.72
N SER A 120 4.37 -10.96 14.16
CA SER A 120 5.66 -11.48 14.61
C SER A 120 6.63 -11.71 13.43
N VAL A 121 6.09 -12.00 12.25
CA VAL A 121 6.79 -12.11 10.97
C VAL A 121 6.30 -11.01 10.04
N VAL A 122 7.23 -10.39 9.31
CA VAL A 122 6.95 -9.36 8.29
C VAL A 122 7.31 -9.90 6.93
N ALA A 123 6.48 -9.66 5.93
CA ALA A 123 6.79 -10.06 4.57
C ALA A 123 6.65 -8.90 3.56
N CYS A 124 7.24 -9.11 2.38
CA CYS A 124 7.16 -8.15 1.29
C CYS A 124 7.04 -8.84 -0.08
N THR A 125 6.58 -8.07 -1.07
CA THR A 125 6.54 -8.46 -2.47
C THR A 125 7.62 -7.70 -3.25
N ALA A 126 8.49 -8.43 -3.95
CA ALA A 126 9.67 -7.89 -4.61
C ALA A 126 9.60 -8.08 -6.12
N LEU A 127 9.24 -7.00 -6.81
CA LEU A 127 9.10 -6.95 -8.26
C LEU A 127 10.18 -6.07 -8.90
N THR A 128 10.30 -4.83 -8.42
CA THR A 128 11.16 -3.77 -8.98
C THR A 128 12.65 -4.09 -8.85
N GLU A 129 13.41 -3.76 -9.89
CA GLU A 129 14.87 -3.90 -9.97
C GLU A 129 15.50 -2.54 -10.29
N PRO A 130 16.85 -2.39 -10.12
CA PRO A 130 17.52 -1.12 -10.45
C PRO A 130 17.23 -0.60 -11.86
N ASP A 131 17.11 -1.52 -12.84
CA ASP A 131 16.91 -1.20 -14.26
C ASP A 131 15.48 -1.51 -14.76
N ALA A 132 14.59 -2.05 -13.93
CA ALA A 132 13.24 -2.47 -14.33
C ALA A 132 12.19 -2.15 -13.27
N GLY A 133 11.40 -1.11 -13.52
CA GLY A 133 10.28 -0.70 -12.67
C GLY A 133 8.97 -0.70 -13.46
N SER A 134 8.78 0.27 -14.34
CA SER A 134 7.56 0.38 -15.16
C SER A 134 7.45 -0.72 -16.22
N ASP A 135 8.55 -1.15 -16.81
CA ASP A 135 8.60 -2.28 -17.76
C ASP A 135 8.96 -3.57 -17.03
N LEU A 136 7.93 -4.26 -16.54
CA LEU A 136 8.07 -5.51 -15.80
C LEU A 136 8.63 -6.66 -16.65
N GLY A 137 8.51 -6.57 -17.98
CA GLY A 137 9.07 -7.55 -18.90
C GLY A 137 10.60 -7.60 -18.92
N GLN A 138 11.25 -6.53 -18.45
CA GLN A 138 12.70 -6.35 -18.43
C GLN A 138 13.37 -6.78 -17.13
N ILE A 139 12.65 -7.39 -16.17
CA ILE A 139 13.29 -7.88 -14.95
C ILE A 139 14.38 -8.90 -15.29
N LYS A 140 15.53 -8.77 -14.62
CA LYS A 140 16.76 -9.55 -14.85
C LYS A 140 16.99 -10.61 -13.79
N THR A 141 16.32 -10.55 -12.65
CA THR A 141 16.38 -11.61 -11.62
C THR A 141 15.95 -12.92 -12.26
N THR A 142 16.77 -13.95 -12.12
CA THR A 142 16.55 -15.28 -12.70
C THR A 142 16.24 -16.31 -11.63
N ALA A 143 15.45 -17.33 -12.00
CA ALA A 143 15.26 -18.56 -11.26
C ALA A 143 15.55 -19.73 -12.20
N ILE A 144 16.64 -20.45 -11.95
CA ILE A 144 17.11 -21.54 -12.79
C ILE A 144 16.89 -22.86 -12.04
N ARG A 145 16.34 -23.88 -12.73
CA ARG A 145 16.14 -25.22 -12.14
C ARG A 145 17.46 -25.80 -11.63
N ASN A 146 17.41 -26.34 -10.40
CA ASN A 146 18.53 -27.01 -9.75
C ASN A 146 17.99 -28.19 -8.91
N GLY A 147 18.08 -29.40 -9.45
CA GLY A 147 17.46 -30.58 -8.85
C GLY A 147 15.95 -30.39 -8.66
N ASP A 148 15.46 -30.61 -7.44
CA ASP A 148 14.04 -30.48 -7.08
C ASP A 148 13.62 -29.04 -6.78
N GLY A 149 14.53 -28.06 -6.93
CA GLY A 149 14.26 -26.66 -6.63
C GLY A 149 14.75 -25.71 -7.70
N TRP A 150 15.03 -24.49 -7.26
CA TRP A 150 15.43 -23.37 -8.08
C TRP A 150 16.59 -22.61 -7.41
N LEU A 151 17.50 -22.06 -8.20
CA LEU A 151 18.51 -21.09 -7.77
C LEU A 151 18.10 -19.70 -8.26
N LEU A 152 17.89 -18.78 -7.32
CA LEU A 152 17.55 -17.41 -7.60
C LEU A 152 18.79 -16.53 -7.57
N ASN A 153 18.95 -15.70 -8.61
CA ASN A 153 20.03 -14.73 -8.76
C ASN A 153 19.50 -13.40 -9.27
N GLY A 154 19.93 -12.29 -8.66
CA GLY A 154 19.53 -10.96 -9.09
C GLY A 154 19.51 -9.94 -7.97
N SER A 155 18.91 -8.78 -8.25
CA SER A 155 18.79 -7.69 -7.27
C SER A 155 17.42 -7.04 -7.34
N LYS A 156 16.87 -6.70 -6.19
CA LYS A 156 15.59 -5.98 -6.05
C LYS A 156 15.82 -4.69 -5.27
N THR A 157 15.10 -3.63 -5.62
CA THR A 157 15.23 -2.32 -4.98
C THR A 157 13.88 -1.62 -4.86
N TRP A 158 13.78 -0.60 -4.02
CA TRP A 158 12.55 0.14 -3.75
C TRP A 158 11.40 -0.73 -3.23
N ILE A 159 11.73 -1.78 -2.49
CA ILE A 159 10.76 -2.74 -1.97
C ILE A 159 10.30 -2.31 -0.57
N ILE A 160 9.00 -2.12 -0.41
CA ILE A 160 8.37 -1.83 0.88
C ILE A 160 8.59 -3.02 1.81
N ASN A 161 8.89 -2.78 3.08
CA ASN A 161 9.27 -3.73 4.11
C ASN A 161 10.61 -4.46 3.89
N ALA A 162 11.31 -4.33 2.76
CA ALA A 162 12.54 -5.11 2.51
C ALA A 162 13.63 -4.91 3.58
N ALA A 163 13.68 -3.74 4.21
CA ALA A 163 14.60 -3.48 5.32
C ALA A 163 14.38 -4.44 6.52
N HIS A 164 13.16 -4.97 6.67
CA HIS A 164 12.72 -5.69 7.87
C HIS A 164 12.05 -7.04 7.59
N ALA A 165 11.74 -7.38 6.33
CA ALA A 165 11.00 -8.59 5.96
C ALA A 165 11.73 -9.88 6.37
N ASP A 166 11.01 -10.82 6.91
CA ASP A 166 11.47 -12.18 7.23
C ASP A 166 11.17 -13.15 6.07
N GLY A 167 10.13 -12.84 5.26
CA GLY A 167 9.75 -13.57 4.06
C GLY A 167 9.54 -12.64 2.87
N VAL A 168 9.85 -13.11 1.67
CA VAL A 168 9.78 -12.32 0.44
C VAL A 168 9.15 -13.11 -0.70
N VAL A 169 8.12 -12.55 -1.34
CA VAL A 169 7.65 -13.02 -2.63
C VAL A 169 8.50 -12.39 -3.73
N VAL A 170 9.32 -13.17 -4.38
CA VAL A 170 10.24 -12.72 -5.45
C VAL A 170 9.69 -13.10 -6.82
N TYR A 171 9.56 -12.12 -7.70
CA TYR A 171 9.28 -12.35 -9.12
C TYR A 171 10.59 -12.44 -9.90
N ALA A 172 10.77 -13.54 -10.63
CA ALA A 172 11.99 -13.85 -11.36
C ALA A 172 11.70 -14.49 -12.73
N GLN A 173 12.62 -14.32 -13.69
CA GLN A 173 12.59 -14.95 -15.00
C GLN A 173 13.05 -16.40 -14.90
N THR A 174 12.23 -17.34 -15.34
CA THR A 174 12.61 -18.76 -15.46
C THR A 174 13.28 -19.06 -16.79
N LYS A 175 13.10 -18.17 -17.80
CA LYS A 175 13.76 -18.23 -19.09
C LYS A 175 14.09 -16.81 -19.54
N VAL A 176 15.36 -16.51 -19.66
CA VAL A 176 15.86 -15.20 -20.10
C VAL A 176 15.28 -14.83 -21.48
N GLY A 177 14.86 -13.57 -21.63
CA GLY A 177 14.32 -13.04 -22.89
C GLY A 177 12.86 -13.43 -23.20
N SER A 178 12.15 -14.10 -22.26
CA SER A 178 10.74 -14.46 -22.46
C SER A 178 9.75 -13.33 -22.09
N GLY A 179 10.26 -12.17 -21.67
CA GLY A 179 9.42 -11.05 -21.23
C GLY A 179 8.49 -11.48 -20.10
N VAL A 180 7.28 -10.92 -20.05
CA VAL A 180 6.31 -11.20 -18.99
C VAL A 180 5.88 -12.68 -18.90
N LYS A 181 5.99 -13.44 -20.00
CA LYS A 181 5.61 -14.87 -20.05
C LYS A 181 6.60 -15.77 -19.30
N GLY A 182 7.85 -15.33 -19.12
CA GLY A 182 8.86 -16.07 -18.38
C GLY A 182 8.86 -15.83 -16.87
N ILE A 183 8.06 -14.86 -16.37
CA ILE A 183 8.01 -14.50 -14.96
C ILE A 183 7.27 -15.55 -14.16
N ALA A 184 7.91 -16.05 -13.10
CA ALA A 184 7.33 -16.86 -12.03
C ALA A 184 7.44 -16.14 -10.68
N ALA A 185 6.70 -16.59 -9.68
CA ALA A 185 6.74 -16.04 -8.33
C ALA A 185 7.15 -17.11 -7.31
N PHE A 186 8.09 -16.77 -6.45
CA PHE A 186 8.68 -17.66 -5.46
C PHE A 186 8.58 -17.03 -4.06
N PHE A 187 8.30 -17.82 -3.04
CA PHE A 187 8.44 -17.38 -1.66
C PHE A 187 9.78 -17.83 -1.09
N ILE A 188 10.59 -16.90 -0.62
CA ILE A 188 11.89 -17.17 -0.01
C ILE A 188 11.96 -16.56 1.38
N ARG A 189 12.78 -17.15 2.25
CA ARG A 189 13.10 -16.58 3.55
C ARG A 189 14.28 -15.61 3.42
N ALA A 190 14.23 -14.54 4.19
CA ALA A 190 15.29 -13.52 4.17
C ALA A 190 16.55 -13.90 4.98
N ASP A 191 16.53 -15.05 5.67
CA ASP A 191 17.68 -15.68 6.30
C ASP A 191 18.31 -16.82 5.46
N SER A 192 17.83 -17.02 4.22
CA SER A 192 18.38 -18.03 3.30
C SER A 192 19.82 -17.70 2.93
N PRO A 193 20.72 -18.70 2.82
CA PRO A 193 22.07 -18.49 2.30
C PRO A 193 22.04 -17.80 0.94
N GLY A 194 22.88 -16.76 0.78
CA GLY A 194 22.94 -15.96 -0.45
C GLY A 194 21.94 -14.80 -0.52
N PHE A 195 21.08 -14.62 0.47
CA PHE A 195 20.22 -13.44 0.59
C PHE A 195 20.95 -12.32 1.33
N GLU A 196 21.18 -11.19 0.67
CA GLU A 196 21.86 -10.03 1.24
C GLU A 196 20.97 -8.80 1.16
N ARG A 197 20.68 -8.14 2.30
CA ARG A 197 19.93 -6.89 2.34
C ARG A 197 20.78 -5.73 1.82
N VAL A 198 20.16 -4.85 1.05
CA VAL A 198 20.76 -3.61 0.53
C VAL A 198 19.98 -2.43 1.08
N THR A 199 20.69 -1.52 1.76
CA THR A 199 20.08 -0.29 2.25
C THR A 199 19.75 0.64 1.10
N VAL A 200 18.51 1.15 1.10
CA VAL A 200 18.07 2.23 0.22
C VAL A 200 17.86 3.47 1.10
N ALA A 201 18.72 4.47 0.94
CA ALA A 201 18.62 5.71 1.71
C ALA A 201 17.43 6.55 1.19
N THR A 202 16.35 6.57 1.95
CA THR A 202 15.14 7.35 1.65
C THR A 202 15.00 8.52 2.61
N ASN A 203 14.08 9.44 2.33
CA ASN A 203 13.70 10.48 3.28
C ASN A 203 13.11 9.84 4.55
N SER A 204 13.48 10.38 5.72
CA SER A 204 13.04 9.84 7.01
C SER A 204 11.51 9.82 7.20
N ALA A 205 10.76 10.69 6.51
CA ALA A 205 9.30 10.66 6.50
C ALA A 205 8.71 9.33 5.95
N LEU A 206 9.53 8.51 5.27
CA LEU A 206 9.15 7.21 4.75
C LEU A 206 9.69 6.04 5.59
N SER A 207 10.30 6.30 6.76
CA SER A 207 10.97 5.27 7.56
C SER A 207 10.07 4.11 7.95
N SER A 208 8.81 4.39 8.33
CA SER A 208 7.83 3.35 8.70
C SER A 208 7.42 2.46 7.53
N MET A 209 7.70 2.87 6.28
CA MET A 209 7.49 2.04 5.08
C MET A 209 8.56 0.94 4.94
N GLY A 210 9.71 1.06 5.60
CA GLY A 210 10.77 0.07 5.58
C GLY A 210 11.32 -0.20 4.19
N ILE A 211 11.44 0.84 3.33
CA ILE A 211 11.93 0.70 1.96
C ILE A 211 13.38 0.22 1.99
N GLY A 212 13.66 -0.80 1.18
CA GLY A 212 14.98 -1.38 1.04
C GLY A 212 15.14 -2.11 -0.28
N GLY A 213 16.20 -2.87 -0.37
CA GLY A 213 16.50 -3.78 -1.46
C GLY A 213 17.19 -5.03 -0.97
N PHE A 214 17.50 -5.93 -1.89
CA PHE A 214 18.34 -7.08 -1.60
C PHE A 214 19.00 -7.64 -2.86
N ARG A 215 20.10 -8.36 -2.65
CA ARG A 215 20.79 -9.14 -3.65
C ARG A 215 20.59 -10.61 -3.35
N LEU A 216 20.37 -11.39 -4.42
CA LEU A 216 20.25 -12.85 -4.37
C LEU A 216 21.45 -13.44 -5.12
N THR A 217 22.22 -14.30 -4.43
CA THR A 217 23.35 -15.02 -5.03
C THR A 217 23.17 -16.50 -4.76
N ASN A 218 22.71 -17.24 -5.77
CA ASN A 218 22.42 -18.68 -5.69
C ASN A 218 21.51 -19.05 -4.52
N VAL A 219 20.50 -18.22 -4.23
CA VAL A 219 19.51 -18.51 -3.19
C VAL A 219 18.68 -19.71 -3.61
N TYR A 220 18.80 -20.82 -2.87
CA TYR A 220 18.01 -22.00 -3.13
C TYR A 220 16.56 -21.81 -2.67
N CYS A 221 15.63 -22.19 -3.54
CA CYS A 221 14.20 -22.19 -3.28
C CYS A 221 13.62 -23.56 -3.64
N ASP A 222 13.05 -24.25 -2.68
CA ASP A 222 12.37 -25.53 -2.92
C ASP A 222 11.19 -25.37 -3.88
N SER A 223 10.90 -26.39 -4.69
CA SER A 223 9.78 -26.34 -5.65
C SER A 223 8.42 -26.12 -5.00
N SER A 224 8.23 -26.56 -3.75
CA SER A 224 7.01 -26.33 -2.99
C SER A 224 6.78 -24.84 -2.62
N HIS A 225 7.81 -24.02 -2.74
CA HIS A 225 7.77 -22.57 -2.52
C HIS A 225 7.51 -21.76 -3.81
N LEU A 226 7.31 -22.42 -4.95
CA LEU A 226 6.83 -21.80 -6.19
C LEU A 226 5.35 -21.44 -6.02
N LEU A 227 5.03 -20.14 -5.98
CA LEU A 227 3.66 -19.63 -5.80
C LEU A 227 2.89 -19.61 -7.12
N TYR A 228 3.53 -19.11 -8.17
CA TYR A 228 2.92 -19.02 -9.50
C TYR A 228 3.90 -19.42 -10.58
N GLU A 229 3.46 -20.31 -11.43
CA GLU A 229 4.17 -20.75 -12.64
C GLU A 229 4.38 -19.60 -13.63
N PRO A 230 5.36 -19.71 -14.54
CA PRO A 230 5.55 -18.76 -15.63
C PRO A 230 4.25 -18.52 -16.43
N GLY A 231 3.99 -17.25 -16.73
CA GLY A 231 2.77 -16.80 -17.39
C GLY A 231 1.61 -16.53 -16.42
N LYS A 232 1.40 -17.34 -15.38
CA LYS A 232 0.36 -17.10 -14.35
C LYS A 232 0.76 -16.00 -13.39
N ALA A 233 2.05 -15.90 -13.04
CA ALA A 233 2.57 -14.89 -12.14
C ALA A 233 2.29 -13.45 -12.63
N PHE A 234 2.39 -13.20 -13.94
CA PHE A 234 2.11 -11.88 -14.49
C PHE A 234 0.63 -11.48 -14.38
N VAL A 235 -0.28 -12.42 -14.59
CA VAL A 235 -1.73 -12.18 -14.44
C VAL A 235 -2.07 -11.86 -12.97
N ASP A 236 -1.50 -12.61 -12.03
CA ASP A 236 -1.73 -12.40 -10.60
C ASP A 236 -1.21 -11.03 -10.13
N ILE A 237 0.02 -10.68 -10.52
CA ILE A 237 0.61 -9.38 -10.12
C ILE A 237 -0.14 -8.19 -10.73
N MET A 238 -0.66 -8.29 -11.95
CA MET A 238 -1.47 -7.23 -12.54
C MET A 238 -2.79 -7.02 -11.77
N GLY A 239 -3.42 -8.11 -11.33
CA GLY A 239 -4.59 -8.03 -10.43
C GLY A 239 -4.24 -7.39 -9.09
N ALA A 240 -3.10 -7.74 -8.50
CA ALA A 240 -2.60 -7.15 -7.25
C ALA A 240 -2.29 -5.65 -7.41
N ILE A 241 -1.65 -5.25 -8.52
CA ILE A 241 -1.35 -3.85 -8.83
C ILE A 241 -2.63 -3.01 -8.97
N ASN A 242 -3.69 -3.51 -9.59
CA ASN A 242 -4.96 -2.76 -9.70
C ASN A 242 -5.62 -2.57 -8.32
N ARG A 243 -5.56 -3.57 -7.44
CA ARG A 243 -5.99 -3.42 -6.04
C ARG A 243 -5.12 -2.40 -5.30
N ALA A 244 -3.80 -2.43 -5.53
CA ALA A 244 -2.87 -1.50 -4.92
C ALA A 244 -3.14 -0.06 -5.36
N ARG A 245 -3.36 0.20 -6.64
CA ARG A 245 -3.79 1.51 -7.16
C ARG A 245 -5.01 2.05 -6.43
N THR A 246 -6.01 1.20 -6.20
CA THR A 246 -7.26 1.60 -5.54
C THR A 246 -7.06 1.96 -4.08
N TYR A 247 -6.35 1.13 -3.28
CA TYR A 247 -6.13 1.48 -1.88
C TYR A 247 -5.13 2.63 -1.70
N VAL A 248 -4.12 2.79 -2.57
CA VAL A 248 -3.22 3.96 -2.56
C VAL A 248 -4.00 5.25 -2.84
N ALA A 249 -4.95 5.22 -3.79
CA ALA A 249 -5.85 6.35 -4.03
C ALA A 249 -6.67 6.70 -2.78
N ALA A 250 -7.25 5.71 -2.10
CA ALA A 250 -7.99 5.90 -0.86
C ALA A 250 -7.12 6.47 0.27
N MET A 251 -5.88 6.02 0.37
CA MET A 251 -4.92 6.56 1.35
C MET A 251 -4.54 8.01 1.05
N CYS A 252 -4.45 8.41 -0.24
CA CYS A 252 -4.27 9.80 -0.63
C CYS A 252 -5.47 10.66 -0.21
N CYS A 253 -6.69 10.16 -0.38
CA CYS A 253 -7.90 10.82 0.13
C CYS A 253 -7.85 10.98 1.65
N ALA A 254 -7.40 9.95 2.36
CA ALA A 254 -7.27 9.97 3.82
C ALA A 254 -6.32 11.06 4.32
N MET A 255 -5.17 11.24 3.66
CA MET A 255 -4.22 12.31 4.00
C MET A 255 -4.84 13.71 3.87
N VAL A 256 -5.56 13.96 2.77
CA VAL A 256 -6.23 15.25 2.55
C VAL A 256 -7.40 15.44 3.52
N SER A 257 -8.16 14.39 3.83
CA SER A 257 -9.23 14.42 4.83
C SER A 257 -8.72 14.81 6.23
N GLN A 258 -7.54 14.29 6.64
CA GLN A 258 -6.91 14.69 7.89
C GLN A 258 -6.45 16.15 7.86
N ALA A 259 -5.80 16.55 6.77
CA ALA A 259 -5.34 17.93 6.58
C ALA A 259 -6.51 18.94 6.65
N LEU A 260 -7.65 18.63 6.04
CA LEU A 260 -8.88 19.43 6.11
C LEU A 260 -9.40 19.55 7.56
N THR A 261 -9.37 18.44 8.32
CA THR A 261 -9.74 18.44 9.73
C THR A 261 -8.85 19.38 10.54
N ASP A 262 -7.53 19.26 10.37
CA ASP A 262 -6.54 20.07 11.11
C ASP A 262 -6.68 21.56 10.78
N VAL A 263 -6.80 21.89 9.49
CA VAL A 263 -6.98 23.28 9.02
C VAL A 263 -8.28 23.86 9.55
N SER A 264 -9.38 23.11 9.53
CA SER A 264 -10.67 23.59 10.03
C SER A 264 -10.62 23.93 11.53
N VAL A 265 -10.01 23.05 12.33
CA VAL A 265 -9.82 23.31 13.78
C VAL A 265 -8.92 24.51 14.01
N TYR A 266 -7.84 24.65 13.25
CA TYR A 266 -6.93 25.77 13.33
C TYR A 266 -7.62 27.09 12.95
N GLY A 267 -8.31 27.11 11.80
CA GLY A 267 -8.99 28.31 11.28
C GLY A 267 -10.07 28.86 12.20
N HIS A 268 -10.75 27.97 12.94
CA HIS A 268 -11.74 28.38 13.95
C HIS A 268 -11.10 29.06 15.18
N LYS A 269 -9.91 28.59 15.57
CA LYS A 269 -9.20 29.09 16.79
C LYS A 269 -8.29 30.28 16.52
N ARG A 270 -7.65 30.34 15.35
CA ARG A 270 -6.67 31.35 15.01
C ARG A 270 -7.36 32.65 14.60
N THR A 271 -7.09 33.72 15.30
CA THR A 271 -7.58 35.07 14.97
C THR A 271 -6.50 35.87 14.24
N ALA A 272 -6.91 36.66 13.26
CA ALA A 272 -6.11 37.68 12.58
C ALA A 272 -7.02 38.87 12.25
N PHE A 273 -6.50 40.08 12.35
CA PHE A 273 -7.25 41.32 12.06
C PHE A 273 -8.64 41.35 12.74
N GLY A 274 -8.71 40.89 13.99
CA GLY A 274 -9.90 40.98 14.84
C GLY A 274 -10.93 39.87 14.69
N GLN A 275 -10.76 38.86 13.84
CA GLN A 275 -11.71 37.75 13.68
C GLN A 275 -11.01 36.42 13.38
N PRO A 276 -11.67 35.25 13.63
CA PRO A 276 -11.15 33.94 13.25
C PRO A 276 -10.87 33.83 11.76
N LEU A 277 -9.88 32.96 11.35
CA LEU A 277 -9.53 32.78 9.94
C LEU A 277 -10.68 32.23 9.12
N ASP A 278 -11.53 31.37 9.70
CA ASP A 278 -12.70 30.80 9.06
C ASP A 278 -13.80 31.82 8.72
N GLN A 279 -13.70 33.07 9.18
CA GLN A 279 -14.59 34.15 8.77
C GLN A 279 -14.12 34.87 7.51
N TYR A 280 -12.87 34.64 7.06
CA TYR A 280 -12.35 35.23 5.81
C TYR A 280 -12.77 34.45 4.59
N GLN A 281 -13.38 35.10 3.61
CA GLN A 281 -13.90 34.48 2.41
C GLN A 281 -12.80 33.76 1.60
N GLY A 282 -11.64 34.38 1.40
CA GLY A 282 -10.53 33.79 0.68
C GLY A 282 -9.99 32.53 1.34
N TRP A 283 -9.94 32.47 2.69
CA TRP A 283 -9.53 31.28 3.41
C TRP A 283 -10.56 30.14 3.26
N ARG A 284 -11.85 30.43 3.37
CA ARG A 284 -12.94 29.44 3.15
C ARG A 284 -12.93 28.86 1.73
N TRP A 285 -12.59 29.66 0.73
CA TRP A 285 -12.52 29.16 -0.66
C TRP A 285 -11.45 28.09 -0.85
N GLN A 286 -10.30 28.21 -0.21
CA GLN A 286 -9.26 27.17 -0.26
C GLN A 286 -9.78 25.85 0.34
N ILE A 287 -10.48 25.93 1.48
CA ILE A 287 -11.08 24.75 2.11
C ILE A 287 -12.16 24.12 1.22
N ALA A 288 -13.02 24.93 0.62
CA ALA A 288 -14.08 24.45 -0.27
C ALA A 288 -13.51 23.78 -1.52
N GLN A 289 -12.44 24.32 -2.11
CA GLN A 289 -11.74 23.70 -3.25
C GLN A 289 -11.15 22.34 -2.88
N ALA A 290 -10.46 22.26 -1.74
CA ALA A 290 -9.87 21.01 -1.26
C ALA A 290 -10.94 19.96 -0.94
N ALA A 291 -12.03 20.35 -0.27
CA ALA A 291 -13.14 19.45 0.05
C ALA A 291 -13.85 18.93 -1.23
N THR A 292 -14.05 19.78 -2.23
CA THR A 292 -14.65 19.39 -3.52
C THR A 292 -13.76 18.41 -4.27
N ALA A 293 -12.43 18.67 -4.33
CA ALA A 293 -11.48 17.79 -4.99
C ALA A 293 -11.38 16.42 -4.26
N LEU A 294 -11.41 16.42 -2.92
CA LEU A 294 -11.45 15.20 -2.13
C LEU A 294 -12.70 14.37 -2.44
N GLN A 295 -13.88 14.98 -2.47
CA GLN A 295 -15.14 14.29 -2.78
C GLN A 295 -15.11 13.64 -4.17
N ALA A 296 -14.54 14.31 -5.18
CA ALA A 296 -14.38 13.75 -6.52
C ALA A 296 -13.44 12.52 -6.51
N ALA A 297 -12.31 12.60 -5.77
CA ALA A 297 -11.38 11.47 -5.62
C ALA A 297 -12.03 10.27 -4.92
N GLU A 298 -12.81 10.50 -3.86
CA GLU A 298 -13.53 9.45 -3.13
C GLU A 298 -14.57 8.73 -3.97
N LEU A 299 -15.25 9.44 -4.89
CA LEU A 299 -16.20 8.82 -5.83
C LEU A 299 -15.47 7.86 -6.79
N LEU A 300 -14.31 8.26 -7.36
CA LEU A 300 -13.49 7.38 -8.21
C LEU A 300 -12.98 6.16 -7.44
N VAL A 301 -12.55 6.34 -6.20
CA VAL A 301 -12.12 5.24 -5.33
C VAL A 301 -13.27 4.27 -5.06
N ARG A 302 -14.46 4.78 -4.77
CA ARG A 302 -15.65 3.96 -4.52
C ARG A 302 -16.01 3.11 -5.72
N GLU A 303 -16.02 3.69 -6.91
CA GLU A 303 -16.26 2.96 -8.16
C GLU A 303 -15.26 1.81 -8.34
N ALA A 304 -13.97 2.08 -8.17
CA ALA A 304 -12.93 1.05 -8.28
C ALA A 304 -13.10 -0.06 -7.21
N CYS A 305 -13.46 0.27 -5.97
CA CYS A 305 -13.74 -0.71 -4.93
C CYS A 305 -14.95 -1.59 -5.28
N ASP A 306 -16.04 -0.98 -5.74
CA ASP A 306 -17.26 -1.71 -6.12
C ASP A 306 -17.01 -2.68 -7.28
N LEU A 307 -16.20 -2.28 -8.27
CA LEU A 307 -15.79 -3.16 -9.36
C LEU A 307 -14.95 -4.33 -8.88
N ILE A 308 -14.00 -4.12 -7.94
CA ILE A 308 -13.19 -5.20 -7.37
C ILE A 308 -14.05 -6.19 -6.60
N ASP A 309 -14.95 -5.71 -5.74
CA ASP A 309 -15.80 -6.56 -4.90
C ASP A 309 -16.82 -7.35 -5.73
N LYS A 310 -17.25 -6.83 -6.88
CA LYS A 310 -18.12 -7.52 -7.85
C LYS A 310 -17.38 -8.41 -8.86
N GLY A 311 -16.04 -8.44 -8.82
CA GLY A 311 -15.24 -9.19 -9.78
C GLY A 311 -15.26 -8.63 -11.22
N GLY A 312 -15.53 -7.32 -11.35
CA GLY A 312 -15.60 -6.63 -12.64
C GLY A 312 -14.24 -6.19 -13.19
N GLU A 313 -14.27 -5.62 -14.39
CA GLU A 313 -13.11 -5.00 -15.06
C GLU A 313 -12.72 -3.70 -14.34
N VAL A 314 -11.60 -3.71 -13.62
CA VAL A 314 -11.20 -2.59 -12.74
C VAL A 314 -10.03 -1.78 -13.26
N GLN A 315 -9.36 -2.22 -14.31
CA GLN A 315 -8.06 -1.73 -14.72
C GLN A 315 -8.03 -0.21 -14.96
N THR A 316 -9.01 0.30 -15.68
CA THR A 316 -9.12 1.74 -16.00
C THR A 316 -9.64 2.53 -14.81
N ALA A 317 -10.66 2.06 -14.11
CA ALA A 317 -11.18 2.72 -12.91
C ALA A 317 -10.10 2.87 -11.82
N ALA A 318 -9.31 1.82 -11.56
CA ALA A 318 -8.20 1.87 -10.61
C ALA A 318 -7.09 2.85 -11.06
N ALA A 319 -6.81 2.93 -12.37
CA ALA A 319 -5.85 3.88 -12.92
C ALA A 319 -6.34 5.33 -12.76
N GLN A 320 -7.60 5.62 -13.09
CA GLN A 320 -8.22 6.94 -12.94
C GLN A 320 -8.30 7.37 -11.47
N ALA A 321 -8.72 6.47 -10.57
CA ALA A 321 -8.78 6.73 -9.14
C ALA A 321 -7.40 7.13 -8.59
N LYS A 322 -6.34 6.37 -8.91
CA LYS A 322 -5.00 6.67 -8.45
C LYS A 322 -4.44 7.95 -9.09
N LEU A 323 -4.61 8.11 -10.40
CA LEU A 323 -4.14 9.29 -11.13
C LEU A 323 -4.70 10.57 -10.51
N TYR A 324 -6.02 10.61 -10.32
CA TYR A 324 -6.68 11.78 -9.76
C TYR A 324 -6.34 11.99 -8.29
N ALA A 325 -6.42 10.95 -7.45
CA ALA A 325 -6.20 11.07 -6.02
C ALA A 325 -4.76 11.48 -5.66
N THR A 326 -3.74 10.99 -6.38
CA THR A 326 -2.34 11.38 -6.13
C THR A 326 -2.09 12.83 -6.53
N SER A 327 -2.59 13.27 -7.69
CA SER A 327 -2.50 14.68 -8.13
C SER A 327 -3.24 15.63 -7.18
N MET A 328 -4.45 15.25 -6.77
CA MET A 328 -5.25 15.97 -5.78
C MET A 328 -4.51 16.11 -4.47
N ALA A 329 -3.94 15.02 -3.93
CA ALA A 329 -3.21 15.05 -2.67
C ALA A 329 -1.97 15.96 -2.74
N GLN A 330 -1.16 15.87 -3.80
CA GLN A 330 -0.01 16.75 -4.01
C GLN A 330 -0.39 18.23 -4.01
N THR A 331 -1.48 18.58 -4.67
CA THR A 331 -1.95 19.97 -4.79
C THR A 331 -2.58 20.46 -3.49
N GLN A 332 -3.52 19.68 -2.94
CA GLN A 332 -4.33 20.15 -1.81
C GLN A 332 -3.56 20.14 -0.49
N LEU A 333 -2.66 19.19 -0.25
CA LEU A 333 -1.81 19.20 0.97
C LEU A 333 -0.92 20.45 1.01
N GLY A 334 -0.37 20.88 -0.13
CA GLY A 334 0.39 22.14 -0.20
C GLY A 334 -0.48 23.37 0.09
N SER A 335 -1.66 23.45 -0.52
CA SER A 335 -2.61 24.53 -0.27
C SER A 335 -3.07 24.61 1.19
N LEU A 336 -3.41 23.45 1.78
CA LEU A 336 -3.85 23.34 3.16
C LEU A 336 -2.71 23.65 4.17
N LEU A 337 -1.46 23.26 3.86
CA LEU A 337 -0.29 23.68 4.64
C LEU A 337 -0.15 25.21 4.67
N HIS A 338 -0.32 25.88 3.52
CA HIS A 338 -0.32 27.33 3.46
C HIS A 338 -1.43 27.96 4.29
N ALA A 339 -2.63 27.36 4.33
CA ALA A 339 -3.75 27.83 5.17
C ALA A 339 -3.44 27.71 6.67
N MET A 340 -2.54 26.80 7.08
CA MET A 340 -2.03 26.68 8.45
C MET A 340 -0.91 27.71 8.79
N GLY A 341 -0.29 28.32 7.78
CA GLY A 341 0.90 29.17 7.98
C GLY A 341 2.05 28.39 8.63
N ALA A 342 2.84 29.06 9.48
CA ALA A 342 3.97 28.44 10.18
C ALA A 342 3.57 27.28 11.11
N GLU A 343 2.34 27.29 11.61
CA GLU A 343 1.81 26.24 12.49
C GLU A 343 1.82 24.86 11.84
N GLY A 344 1.55 24.78 10.53
CA GLY A 344 1.52 23.53 9.77
C GLY A 344 2.88 22.82 9.66
N PHE A 345 3.99 23.49 10.00
CA PHE A 345 5.33 22.88 10.03
C PHE A 345 5.65 22.16 11.34
N LEU A 346 4.79 22.22 12.35
CA LEU A 346 5.01 21.55 13.62
C LEU A 346 4.83 20.02 13.48
N ASP A 347 5.71 19.25 14.14
CA ASP A 347 5.75 17.78 14.09
C ASP A 347 4.43 17.10 14.52
N ARG A 348 3.59 17.79 15.30
CA ARG A 348 2.26 17.28 15.70
C ARG A 348 1.28 17.14 14.53
N TYR A 349 1.52 17.85 13.43
CA TYR A 349 0.76 17.72 12.19
C TYR A 349 1.47 16.82 11.19
N ALA A 350 0.71 16.20 10.32
CA ALA A 350 1.27 15.25 9.34
C ALA A 350 1.62 15.89 7.99
N PHE A 351 1.46 17.22 7.80
CA PHE A 351 1.57 17.88 6.49
C PHE A 351 2.83 17.53 5.72
N LEU A 352 4.01 17.67 6.33
CA LEU A 352 5.27 17.39 5.63
C LEU A 352 5.44 15.91 5.30
N ARG A 353 5.07 15.02 6.24
CA ARG A 353 5.10 13.57 5.98
C ARG A 353 4.12 13.19 4.86
N HIS A 354 2.91 13.76 4.89
CA HIS A 354 1.89 13.51 3.87
C HIS A 354 2.25 14.09 2.50
N LEU A 355 2.91 15.24 2.42
CA LEU A 355 3.43 15.79 1.16
C LEU A 355 4.44 14.84 0.52
N ILE A 356 5.43 14.36 1.27
CA ILE A 356 6.42 13.40 0.79
C ILE A 356 5.73 12.09 0.37
N ALA A 357 4.78 11.61 1.18
CA ALA A 357 4.02 10.40 0.91
C ALA A 357 3.16 10.52 -0.37
N ALA A 358 2.53 11.67 -0.64
CA ALA A 358 1.73 11.91 -1.84
C ALA A 358 2.58 11.84 -3.11
N HIS A 359 3.82 12.36 -3.07
CA HIS A 359 4.77 12.22 -4.17
C HIS A 359 5.23 10.77 -4.34
N THR A 360 5.51 10.06 -3.26
CA THR A 360 5.86 8.63 -3.29
C THR A 360 4.72 7.78 -3.85
N ALA A 361 3.47 8.06 -3.45
CA ALA A 361 2.28 7.38 -3.93
C ALA A 361 2.09 7.50 -5.45
N SER A 362 2.49 8.63 -6.06
CA SER A 362 2.39 8.82 -7.51
C SER A 362 3.34 7.94 -8.32
N LEU A 363 4.39 7.39 -7.68
CA LEU A 363 5.39 6.51 -8.31
C LEU A 363 5.11 5.02 -8.08
N ALA A 364 4.59 4.65 -6.90
CA ALA A 364 4.30 3.25 -6.56
C ALA A 364 3.15 2.68 -7.43
N ASP A 365 3.16 1.37 -7.70
CA ASP A 365 2.11 0.63 -8.43
C ASP A 365 1.75 1.22 -9.81
N GLY A 366 2.75 1.80 -10.46
CA GLY A 366 2.65 2.47 -11.77
C GLY A 366 2.69 3.99 -11.64
N SER A 367 3.69 4.59 -12.28
CA SER A 367 3.89 6.04 -12.31
C SER A 367 2.74 6.77 -13.00
N THR A 368 2.62 8.07 -12.74
CA THR A 368 1.62 8.96 -13.39
C THR A 368 1.60 8.77 -14.90
N ALA A 369 2.77 8.71 -15.57
CA ALA A 369 2.86 8.51 -17.01
C ALA A 369 2.25 7.18 -17.47
N MET A 370 2.52 6.08 -16.73
CA MET A 370 1.95 4.76 -17.02
C MET A 370 0.43 4.72 -16.85
N LEU A 371 -0.10 5.47 -15.88
CA LEU A 371 -1.54 5.55 -15.65
C LEU A 371 -2.23 6.38 -16.74
N LEU A 372 -1.63 7.49 -17.16
CA LEU A 372 -2.10 8.30 -18.28
C LEU A 372 -2.18 7.49 -19.58
N GLU A 373 -1.12 6.73 -19.89
CA GLU A 373 -1.09 5.85 -21.06
C GLU A 373 -2.16 4.77 -20.99
N ARG A 374 -2.40 4.21 -19.80
CA ARG A 374 -3.48 3.22 -19.60
C ARG A 374 -4.86 3.82 -19.91
N VAL A 375 -5.15 4.99 -19.38
CA VAL A 375 -6.44 5.68 -19.60
C VAL A 375 -6.59 6.07 -21.07
N ALA A 376 -5.54 6.61 -21.69
CA ALA A 376 -5.55 7.00 -23.09
C ALA A 376 -5.81 5.81 -24.03
N ASN A 377 -5.25 4.64 -23.74
CA ASN A 377 -5.45 3.43 -24.53
C ASN A 377 -6.90 2.91 -24.42
N ASP A 378 -7.51 2.95 -23.24
CA ASP A 378 -8.93 2.57 -23.09
C ASP A 378 -9.86 3.53 -23.83
N PHE A 379 -9.56 4.84 -23.78
CA PHE A 379 -10.32 5.88 -24.49
C PHE A 379 -10.28 5.71 -26.01
N ARG A 380 -9.13 5.32 -26.59
CA ARG A 380 -8.99 5.12 -28.04
C ARG A 380 -9.89 4.02 -28.59
N PHE A 381 -10.15 2.98 -27.79
CA PHE A 381 -10.89 1.79 -28.25
C PHE A 381 -12.39 1.83 -27.90
N LYS A 382 -12.84 2.86 -27.20
CA LYS A 382 -14.26 3.06 -26.82
C LYS A 382 -14.72 4.48 -27.14
N PRO A 383 -14.68 4.93 -28.42
CA PRO A 383 -15.20 6.24 -28.79
C PRO A 383 -16.70 6.27 -28.52
N GLY A 384 -17.16 7.23 -27.72
CA GLY A 384 -18.59 7.42 -27.37
C GLY A 384 -19.00 6.90 -25.98
N ALA A 385 -18.05 6.53 -25.11
CA ALA A 385 -18.31 6.13 -23.71
C ALA A 385 -18.31 7.32 -22.73
N ILE A 386 -18.67 8.53 -23.20
CA ILE A 386 -18.92 9.71 -22.35
C ILE A 386 -20.41 10.05 -22.40
#